data_a3836b310cb70fb352f487524e74219e
#
_entry.id   a3836b310cb70fb352f487524e74219e
#
_cell.length_a   1.000
_cell.length_b   1.000
_cell.length_c   1.000
_cell.angle_alpha   90.00
_cell.angle_beta   90.00
_cell.angle_gamma   90.00
#
_symmetry.space_group_name_H-M   'P 1'
#
loop_
_entity.id
_entity.type
_entity.pdbx_description
1 polymer ?
#
loop_
_entity_poly.entity_id
_entity_poly.type
_entity_poly.pdbx_seq_one_letter_code
_entity_poly.pdbx_strand_id
1 'polypeptide(L)'
;QGAGGVIVPDGIFMPLMREICYKYGILLIADEVITGFGRTGDWSGSRHWDVQPDMMCCAKGITSGYFPVGAALMNEAIAEVFEKADADGSIFHGYTYSAHPVGAAAVVACLSETLRLETNANAGPRGAQLYQGCQSLMERFDIVGDVRGGHGLMTGVEIVSDPITKAPMDADTMKRIYKAAYEAGAMVRVGGNNIMMSPPLIISEDEIDKVLAGLEAGLRAA
;
A
#
# COMPACT_ATOMS: atom_id res chain seq x y z
N GLN A 1 -1.61 5.19 5.01
CA GLN A 1 -0.16 5.06 5.22
C GLN A 1 0.24 3.59 5.38
N GLY A 2 0.99 3.03 4.43
CA GLY A 2 1.40 1.63 4.48
C GLY A 2 2.39 1.31 5.59
N ALA A 3 3.53 2.00 5.62
CA ALA A 3 4.64 1.70 6.52
C ALA A 3 4.33 1.99 8.00
N GLY A 4 3.35 2.85 8.29
CA GLY A 4 2.90 3.19 9.64
C GLY A 4 1.95 2.16 10.26
N GLY A 5 1.70 1.02 9.61
CA GLY A 5 0.79 -0.01 10.10
C GLY A 5 -0.56 -0.03 9.36
N VAL A 6 -0.56 0.33 8.09
CA VAL A 6 -1.75 0.38 7.22
C VAL A 6 -2.84 1.32 7.80
N ILE A 7 -2.45 2.56 8.07
CA ILE A 7 -3.40 3.57 8.56
C ILE A 7 -4.27 4.03 7.37
N VAL A 8 -5.56 3.75 7.47
CA VAL A 8 -6.59 4.17 6.51
C VAL A 8 -7.20 5.47 7.02
N PRO A 9 -7.23 6.55 6.22
CA PRO A 9 -7.86 7.79 6.62
C PRO A 9 -9.38 7.65 6.66
N ASP A 10 -10.03 8.50 7.45
CA ASP A 10 -11.48 8.67 7.39
C ASP A 10 -11.95 9.10 6.00
N GLY A 11 -13.16 8.70 5.62
CA GLY A 11 -13.70 8.92 4.28
C GLY A 11 -13.78 10.39 3.85
N ILE A 12 -13.87 11.33 4.80
CA ILE A 12 -13.89 12.77 4.52
C ILE A 12 -12.49 13.39 4.37
N PHE A 13 -11.44 12.71 4.84
CA PHE A 13 -10.09 13.30 4.93
C PHE A 13 -9.55 13.73 3.56
N MET A 14 -9.53 12.82 2.59
CA MET A 14 -8.98 13.11 1.27
C MET A 14 -9.80 14.15 0.49
N PRO A 15 -11.15 14.06 0.44
CA PRO A 15 -11.98 15.12 -0.16
C PRO A 15 -11.76 16.49 0.47
N LEU A 16 -11.70 16.57 1.80
CA LEU A 16 -11.47 17.82 2.52
C LEU A 16 -10.07 18.41 2.22
N MET A 17 -9.05 17.56 2.16
CA MET A 17 -7.70 18.00 1.76
C MET A 17 -7.70 18.57 0.34
N ARG A 18 -8.41 17.94 -0.60
CA ARG A 18 -8.53 18.45 -1.96
C ARG A 18 -9.26 19.79 -2.01
N GLU A 19 -10.36 19.93 -1.28
CA GLU A 19 -11.10 21.19 -1.17
C GLU A 19 -10.25 22.34 -0.63
N ILE A 20 -9.50 22.08 0.46
CA ILE A 20 -8.58 23.05 1.06
C ILE A 20 -7.49 23.45 0.05
N CYS A 21 -6.90 22.49 -0.65
CA CYS A 21 -5.88 22.77 -1.66
C CYS A 21 -6.42 23.66 -2.77
N TYR A 22 -7.61 23.41 -3.29
CA TYR A 22 -8.27 24.28 -4.28
C TYR A 22 -8.53 25.68 -3.74
N LYS A 23 -9.08 25.76 -2.54
CA LYS A 23 -9.42 27.06 -1.91
C LYS A 23 -8.22 27.99 -1.73
N TYR A 24 -7.08 27.43 -1.45
CA TYR A 24 -5.86 28.22 -1.15
C TYR A 24 -4.81 28.17 -2.27
N GLY A 25 -5.10 27.58 -3.41
CA GLY A 25 -4.14 27.47 -4.53
C GLY A 25 -2.92 26.62 -4.18
N ILE A 26 -3.10 25.58 -3.37
CA ILE A 26 -2.04 24.65 -2.93
C ILE A 26 -2.06 23.42 -3.84
N LEU A 27 -0.89 22.98 -4.30
CA LEU A 27 -0.77 21.74 -5.06
C LEU A 27 -0.86 20.52 -4.13
N LEU A 28 -1.74 19.58 -4.47
CA LEU A 28 -1.88 18.30 -3.77
C LEU A 28 -0.98 17.25 -4.41
N ILE A 29 -0.03 16.74 -3.66
CA ILE A 29 0.85 15.64 -4.08
C ILE A 29 0.44 14.37 -3.36
N ALA A 30 0.06 13.33 -4.12
CA ALA A 30 -0.23 12.01 -3.57
C ALA A 30 1.00 11.11 -3.64
N ASP A 31 1.43 10.58 -2.50
CA ASP A 31 2.42 9.50 -2.44
C ASP A 31 1.73 8.15 -2.67
N GLU A 32 1.74 7.69 -3.92
CA GLU A 32 1.18 6.41 -4.36
C GLU A 32 2.26 5.32 -4.52
N VAL A 33 3.41 5.50 -3.89
CA VAL A 33 4.53 4.54 -3.94
C VAL A 33 4.12 3.15 -3.46
N ILE A 34 3.22 3.05 -2.47
CA ILE A 34 2.70 1.77 -1.97
C ILE A 34 1.33 1.46 -2.57
N THR A 35 0.46 2.44 -2.65
CA THR A 35 -0.97 2.30 -2.96
C THR A 35 -1.28 2.23 -4.45
N GLY A 36 -0.36 2.66 -5.30
CA GLY A 36 -0.51 2.64 -6.75
C GLY A 36 -0.43 1.24 -7.37
N PHE A 37 -0.88 1.18 -8.62
CA PHE A 37 -0.79 0.02 -9.52
C PHE A 37 -1.47 -1.25 -8.99
N GLY A 38 -2.70 -1.11 -8.51
CA GLY A 38 -3.56 -2.23 -8.16
C GLY A 38 -3.56 -2.62 -6.68
N ARG A 39 -2.62 -2.14 -5.85
CA ARG A 39 -2.51 -2.54 -4.44
C ARG A 39 -3.79 -2.34 -3.65
N THR A 40 -4.50 -1.26 -3.90
CA THR A 40 -5.76 -0.91 -3.23
C THR A 40 -7.03 -1.32 -4.02
N GLY A 41 -6.87 -2.12 -5.08
CA GLY A 41 -7.98 -2.53 -5.95
C GLY A 41 -8.26 -1.55 -7.10
N ASP A 42 -7.53 -0.44 -7.17
CA ASP A 42 -7.58 0.52 -8.27
C ASP A 42 -6.16 0.94 -8.68
N TRP A 43 -6.03 1.76 -9.73
CA TRP A 43 -4.76 2.27 -10.25
C TRP A 43 -4.04 3.18 -9.24
N SER A 44 -4.76 3.86 -8.37
CA SER A 44 -4.22 4.67 -7.27
C SER A 44 -5.15 4.65 -6.06
N GLY A 45 -4.58 4.81 -4.86
CA GLY A 45 -5.35 4.88 -3.63
C GLY A 45 -6.26 6.10 -3.56
N SER A 46 -5.85 7.24 -4.13
CA SER A 46 -6.63 8.48 -4.17
C SER A 46 -8.00 8.32 -4.86
N ARG A 47 -8.12 7.37 -5.79
CA ARG A 47 -9.39 7.10 -6.50
C ARG A 47 -10.50 6.58 -5.59
N HIS A 48 -10.19 5.95 -4.47
CA HIS A 48 -11.21 5.50 -3.52
C HIS A 48 -12.03 6.65 -2.92
N TRP A 49 -11.49 7.86 -2.96
CA TRP A 49 -12.15 9.07 -2.46
C TRP A 49 -12.55 10.04 -3.59
N ASP A 50 -12.49 9.61 -4.84
CA ASP A 50 -12.71 10.45 -6.02
C ASP A 50 -11.84 11.73 -5.98
N VAL A 51 -10.61 11.61 -5.51
CA VAL A 51 -9.64 12.71 -5.41
C VAL A 51 -8.59 12.57 -6.50
N GLN A 52 -8.53 13.59 -7.37
CA GLN A 52 -7.47 13.73 -8.34
C GLN A 52 -6.36 14.64 -7.77
N PRO A 53 -5.16 14.12 -7.49
CA PRO A 53 -4.04 14.96 -7.08
C PRO A 53 -3.48 15.74 -8.27
N ASP A 54 -2.76 16.83 -7.98
CA ASP A 54 -2.04 17.61 -8.98
C ASP A 54 -0.75 16.91 -9.41
N MET A 55 -0.12 16.20 -8.47
CA MET A 55 1.07 15.39 -8.72
C MET A 55 0.95 14.05 -7.99
N MET A 56 1.68 13.03 -8.49
CA MET A 56 1.70 11.71 -7.91
C MET A 56 3.12 11.13 -7.91
N CYS A 57 3.57 10.63 -6.77
CA CYS A 57 4.82 9.87 -6.66
C CYS A 57 4.54 8.37 -6.80
N CYS A 58 5.24 7.71 -7.72
CA CYS A 58 5.06 6.30 -8.04
C CYS A 58 6.37 5.53 -7.97
N ALA A 59 6.31 4.29 -7.51
CA ALA A 59 7.43 3.33 -7.52
C ALA A 59 6.87 1.90 -7.33
N LYS A 60 7.66 0.99 -6.79
CA LYS A 60 7.29 -0.38 -6.38
C LYS A 60 6.44 -1.12 -7.43
N GLY A 61 5.11 -1.02 -7.33
CA GLY A 61 4.16 -1.68 -8.24
C GLY A 61 4.35 -1.32 -9.71
N ILE A 62 4.93 -0.17 -10.03
CA ILE A 62 5.17 0.26 -11.40
C ILE A 62 6.04 -0.73 -12.21
N THR A 63 6.92 -1.48 -11.53
CA THR A 63 7.74 -2.55 -12.13
C THR A 63 7.63 -3.86 -11.37
N SER A 64 6.81 -3.96 -10.34
CA SER A 64 6.70 -5.16 -9.47
C SER A 64 8.05 -5.63 -8.90
N GLY A 65 9.03 -4.75 -8.77
CA GLY A 65 10.37 -5.05 -8.26
C GLY A 65 11.35 -5.63 -9.29
N TYR A 66 10.96 -5.82 -10.53
CA TYR A 66 11.86 -6.34 -11.58
C TYR A 66 12.97 -5.37 -11.98
N PHE A 67 12.71 -4.05 -11.84
CA PHE A 67 13.71 -3.02 -12.08
C PHE A 67 13.50 -1.84 -11.12
N PRO A 68 14.57 -1.21 -10.60
CA PRO A 68 14.43 -0.05 -9.72
C PRO A 68 14.00 1.19 -10.52
N VAL A 69 12.71 1.54 -10.45
CA VAL A 69 12.12 2.70 -11.10
C VAL A 69 11.25 3.46 -10.10
N GLY A 70 11.33 4.77 -10.15
CA GLY A 70 10.35 5.69 -9.59
C GLY A 70 9.91 6.69 -10.65
N ALA A 71 8.71 7.24 -10.50
CA ALA A 71 8.17 8.27 -11.37
C ALA A 71 7.47 9.34 -10.54
N ALA A 72 7.57 10.58 -11.00
CA ALA A 72 6.73 11.70 -10.57
C ALA A 72 5.83 12.05 -11.76
N LEU A 73 4.53 11.90 -11.57
CA LEU A 73 3.52 12.29 -12.54
C LEU A 73 2.98 13.67 -12.16
N MET A 74 2.63 14.47 -13.14
CA MET A 74 2.00 15.78 -12.93
C MET A 74 0.83 15.94 -13.88
N ASN A 75 -0.16 16.76 -13.49
CA ASN A 75 -1.26 17.10 -14.37
C ASN A 75 -0.82 18.07 -15.48
N GLU A 76 -1.68 18.23 -16.49
CA GLU A 76 -1.41 19.08 -17.65
C GLU A 76 -1.15 20.54 -17.26
N ALA A 77 -1.91 21.08 -16.29
CA ALA A 77 -1.76 22.47 -15.87
C ALA A 77 -0.36 22.77 -15.30
N ILE A 78 0.26 21.82 -14.62
CA ILE A 78 1.64 21.93 -14.13
C ILE A 78 2.62 21.77 -15.31
N ALA A 79 2.41 20.77 -16.16
CA ALA A 79 3.26 20.52 -17.32
C ALA A 79 3.35 21.74 -18.24
N GLU A 80 2.22 22.39 -18.52
CA GLU A 80 2.14 23.60 -19.35
C GLU A 80 3.00 24.77 -18.81
N VAL A 81 3.19 24.88 -17.50
CA VAL A 81 4.05 25.92 -16.92
C VAL A 81 5.49 25.76 -17.40
N PHE A 82 5.96 24.50 -17.49
CA PHE A 82 7.31 24.21 -17.98
C PHE A 82 7.41 24.31 -19.51
N GLU A 83 6.37 23.89 -20.23
CA GLU A 83 6.34 23.95 -21.70
C GLU A 83 6.27 25.38 -22.22
N LYS A 84 5.56 26.27 -21.51
CA LYS A 84 5.40 27.68 -21.88
C LYS A 84 6.49 28.58 -21.33
N ALA A 85 7.34 28.05 -20.43
CA ALA A 85 8.44 28.83 -19.87
C ALA A 85 9.48 29.14 -20.96
N ASP A 86 10.02 30.36 -20.95
CA ASP A 86 11.18 30.73 -21.75
C ASP A 86 12.39 29.84 -21.37
N ALA A 87 13.51 29.99 -22.09
CA ALA A 87 14.70 29.15 -21.94
C ALA A 87 15.21 28.96 -20.48
N ASP A 88 14.77 29.80 -19.55
CA ASP A 88 15.06 29.71 -18.12
C ASP A 88 14.09 28.79 -17.33
N GLY A 89 13.02 28.29 -17.96
CA GLY A 89 12.00 27.44 -17.33
C GLY A 89 12.33 25.95 -17.32
N SER A 90 13.57 25.57 -17.12
CA SER A 90 13.99 24.17 -17.09
C SER A 90 13.72 23.53 -15.74
N ILE A 91 13.30 22.24 -15.76
CA ILE A 91 13.29 21.41 -14.55
C ILE A 91 14.72 20.98 -14.25
N PHE A 92 15.37 21.65 -13.29
CA PHE A 92 16.73 21.31 -12.83
C PHE A 92 16.70 20.09 -11.89
N HIS A 93 16.09 19.01 -12.34
CA HIS A 93 16.04 17.77 -11.58
C HIS A 93 16.21 16.58 -12.50
N GLY A 94 17.11 15.67 -12.15
CA GLY A 94 17.36 14.44 -12.87
C GLY A 94 18.52 13.67 -12.29
N TYR A 95 18.51 12.38 -12.52
CA TYR A 95 19.60 11.48 -12.17
C TYR A 95 20.27 10.97 -13.44
N THR A 96 21.50 10.49 -13.34
CA THR A 96 22.24 9.92 -14.48
C THR A 96 21.45 8.80 -15.19
N TYR A 97 20.68 8.03 -14.42
CA TYR A 97 19.85 6.94 -14.94
C TYR A 97 18.39 7.32 -15.18
N SER A 98 18.01 8.59 -15.14
CA SER A 98 16.67 9.03 -15.53
C SER A 98 16.39 8.61 -16.97
N ALA A 99 15.14 8.20 -17.24
CA ALA A 99 14.69 7.69 -18.54
C ALA A 99 15.49 6.49 -19.08
N HIS A 100 16.08 5.65 -18.19
CA HIS A 100 16.83 4.47 -18.59
C HIS A 100 15.96 3.53 -19.46
N PRO A 101 16.39 3.16 -20.68
CA PRO A 101 15.52 2.44 -21.62
C PRO A 101 15.09 1.05 -21.11
N VAL A 102 15.96 0.33 -20.39
CA VAL A 102 15.60 -0.96 -19.78
C VAL A 102 14.55 -0.76 -18.67
N GLY A 103 14.68 0.31 -17.88
CA GLY A 103 13.67 0.67 -16.87
C GLY A 103 12.32 0.98 -17.51
N ALA A 104 12.31 1.77 -18.58
CA ALA A 104 11.08 2.08 -19.33
C ALA A 104 10.43 0.82 -19.91
N ALA A 105 11.23 -0.08 -20.50
CA ALA A 105 10.74 -1.36 -21.00
C ALA A 105 10.14 -2.24 -19.90
N ALA A 106 10.77 -2.28 -18.71
CA ALA A 106 10.25 -3.01 -17.55
C ALA A 106 8.91 -2.42 -17.05
N VAL A 107 8.75 -1.10 -17.05
CA VAL A 107 7.49 -0.43 -16.72
C VAL A 107 6.40 -0.85 -17.71
N VAL A 108 6.66 -0.72 -19.02
CA VAL A 108 5.67 -1.07 -20.05
C VAL A 108 5.27 -2.55 -19.93
N ALA A 109 6.23 -3.46 -19.78
CA ALA A 109 5.94 -4.88 -19.62
C ALA A 109 5.10 -5.16 -18.36
N CYS A 110 5.47 -4.58 -17.22
CA CYS A 110 4.76 -4.79 -15.95
C CYS A 110 3.33 -4.26 -16.01
N LEU A 111 3.12 -3.04 -16.54
CA LEU A 111 1.78 -2.46 -16.65
C LEU A 111 0.91 -3.22 -17.65
N SER A 112 1.49 -3.73 -18.76
CA SER A 112 0.80 -4.59 -19.70
C SER A 112 0.33 -5.90 -19.06
N GLU A 113 1.18 -6.53 -18.24
CA GLU A 113 0.81 -7.73 -17.47
C GLU A 113 -0.25 -7.44 -16.40
N THR A 114 -0.17 -6.30 -15.71
CA THR A 114 -1.19 -5.84 -14.75
C THR A 114 -2.56 -5.74 -15.42
N LEU A 115 -2.62 -5.18 -16.62
CA LEU A 115 -3.84 -5.10 -17.42
C LEU A 115 -4.31 -6.49 -17.90
N ARG A 116 -3.40 -7.29 -18.44
CA ARG A 116 -3.71 -8.63 -18.99
C ARG A 116 -4.25 -9.58 -17.91
N LEU A 117 -3.70 -9.52 -16.71
CA LEU A 117 -4.06 -10.37 -15.56
C LEU A 117 -5.19 -9.77 -14.71
N GLU A 118 -5.66 -8.58 -15.04
CA GLU A 118 -6.70 -7.87 -14.30
C GLU A 118 -6.41 -7.82 -12.79
N THR A 119 -5.14 -7.58 -12.40
CA THR A 119 -4.70 -7.68 -11.00
C THR A 119 -5.44 -6.74 -10.08
N ASN A 120 -5.89 -5.58 -10.58
CA ASN A 120 -6.70 -4.63 -9.83
C ASN A 120 -8.06 -5.24 -9.44
N ALA A 121 -8.69 -5.98 -10.37
CA ALA A 121 -9.95 -6.66 -10.13
C ALA A 121 -9.80 -7.80 -9.10
N ASN A 122 -8.66 -8.53 -9.10
CA ASN A 122 -8.39 -9.57 -8.11
C ASN A 122 -8.13 -8.98 -6.71
N ALA A 123 -7.47 -7.83 -6.63
CA ALA A 123 -7.06 -7.24 -5.35
C ALA A 123 -8.26 -6.87 -4.45
N GLY A 124 -9.39 -6.48 -4.99
CA GLY A 124 -10.60 -6.16 -4.22
C GLY A 124 -11.14 -7.36 -3.43
N PRO A 125 -11.62 -8.42 -4.08
CA PRO A 125 -12.15 -9.62 -3.40
C PRO A 125 -11.14 -10.30 -2.48
N ARG A 126 -9.89 -10.46 -2.92
CA ARG A 126 -8.83 -11.08 -2.09
C ARG A 126 -8.47 -10.21 -0.89
N GLY A 127 -8.46 -8.89 -1.06
CA GLY A 127 -8.26 -7.96 0.05
C GLY A 127 -9.40 -8.01 1.07
N ALA A 128 -10.64 -8.10 0.62
CA ALA A 128 -11.80 -8.28 1.50
C ALA A 128 -11.70 -9.59 2.29
N GLN A 129 -11.35 -10.71 1.65
CA GLN A 129 -11.14 -12.00 2.31
C GLN A 129 -10.05 -11.91 3.38
N LEU A 130 -8.89 -11.33 3.06
CA LEU A 130 -7.79 -11.16 4.01
C LEU A 130 -8.21 -10.28 5.20
N TYR A 131 -8.86 -9.16 4.94
CA TYR A 131 -9.32 -8.24 5.98
C TYR A 131 -10.34 -8.88 6.92
N GLN A 132 -11.37 -9.53 6.37
CA GLN A 132 -12.40 -10.25 7.15
C GLN A 132 -11.79 -11.39 7.96
N GLY A 133 -10.85 -12.15 7.38
CA GLY A 133 -10.14 -13.20 8.09
C GLY A 133 -9.35 -12.64 9.29
N CYS A 134 -8.69 -11.50 9.14
CA CYS A 134 -8.00 -10.82 10.24
C CYS A 134 -8.99 -10.30 11.30
N GLN A 135 -10.16 -9.80 10.92
CA GLN A 135 -11.21 -9.41 11.86
C GLN A 135 -11.69 -10.62 12.68
N SER A 136 -11.90 -11.78 12.05
CA SER A 136 -12.24 -13.02 12.76
C SER A 136 -11.15 -13.49 13.73
N LEU A 137 -9.87 -13.22 13.41
CA LEU A 137 -8.77 -13.47 14.36
C LEU A 137 -8.82 -12.49 15.55
N MET A 138 -9.19 -11.23 15.33
CA MET A 138 -9.36 -10.25 16.42
C MET A 138 -10.45 -10.67 17.41
N GLU A 139 -11.52 -11.30 16.93
CA GLU A 139 -12.59 -11.83 17.82
C GLU A 139 -12.13 -13.02 18.68
N ARG A 140 -11.05 -13.70 18.29
CA ARG A 140 -10.54 -14.93 18.92
C ARG A 140 -9.26 -14.74 19.73
N PHE A 141 -8.55 -13.66 19.53
CA PHE A 141 -7.27 -13.37 20.16
C PHE A 141 -7.25 -11.98 20.78
N ASP A 142 -7.32 -11.90 22.09
CA ASP A 142 -7.31 -10.64 22.85
C ASP A 142 -6.06 -9.77 22.61
N ILE A 143 -4.98 -10.38 22.14
CA ILE A 143 -3.75 -9.67 21.78
C ILE A 143 -3.85 -8.93 20.44
N VAL A 144 -4.89 -9.15 19.65
CA VAL A 144 -5.16 -8.39 18.42
C VAL A 144 -5.92 -7.13 18.81
N GLY A 145 -5.21 -6.00 18.83
CA GLY A 145 -5.76 -4.72 19.27
C GLY A 145 -6.57 -3.99 18.21
N ASP A 146 -6.18 -4.13 16.95
CA ASP A 146 -6.86 -3.47 15.84
C ASP A 146 -6.55 -4.18 14.50
N VAL A 147 -7.47 -4.08 13.56
CA VAL A 147 -7.31 -4.57 12.18
C VAL A 147 -7.66 -3.44 11.21
N ARG A 148 -6.69 -3.02 10.41
CA ARG A 148 -6.81 -1.92 9.47
C ARG A 148 -6.65 -2.41 8.03
N GLY A 149 -7.41 -1.84 7.10
CA GLY A 149 -7.37 -2.25 5.70
C GLY A 149 -8.72 -2.09 5.02
N GLY A 150 -9.12 -3.11 4.25
CA GLY A 150 -10.43 -3.11 3.56
C GLY A 150 -10.41 -2.49 2.17
N HIS A 151 -9.29 -1.89 1.76
CA HIS A 151 -9.06 -1.38 0.40
C HIS A 151 -7.97 -2.22 -0.27
N GLY A 152 -8.38 -3.18 -1.09
CA GLY A 152 -7.48 -4.08 -1.81
C GLY A 152 -6.61 -4.96 -0.88
N LEU A 153 -5.49 -5.43 -1.42
CA LEU A 153 -4.59 -6.39 -0.78
C LEU A 153 -3.56 -5.71 0.14
N MET A 154 -4.05 -4.99 1.14
CA MET A 154 -3.23 -4.32 2.12
C MET A 154 -3.94 -4.31 3.48
N THR A 155 -3.43 -5.10 4.43
CA THR A 155 -4.03 -5.26 5.76
C THR A 155 -2.96 -5.14 6.83
N GLY A 156 -3.26 -4.38 7.89
CA GLY A 156 -2.45 -4.23 9.09
C GLY A 156 -3.17 -4.81 10.29
N VAL A 157 -2.43 -5.50 11.14
CA VAL A 157 -2.90 -6.06 12.41
C VAL A 157 -2.02 -5.51 13.52
N GLU A 158 -2.62 -4.82 14.46
CA GLU A 158 -1.92 -4.29 15.64
C GLU A 158 -1.96 -5.32 16.76
N ILE A 159 -0.79 -5.60 17.34
CA ILE A 159 -0.65 -6.54 18.44
C ILE A 159 -0.40 -5.77 19.72
N VAL A 160 -1.21 -6.05 20.73
CA VAL A 160 -1.20 -5.36 22.03
C VAL A 160 -0.95 -6.34 23.17
N SER A 161 -0.29 -5.86 24.21
CA SER A 161 -0.09 -6.63 25.45
C SER A 161 -1.30 -6.52 26.40
N ASP A 162 -2.13 -5.48 26.20
CA ASP A 162 -3.33 -5.25 26.99
C ASP A 162 -4.47 -4.75 26.05
N PRO A 163 -5.59 -5.49 25.97
CA PRO A 163 -6.68 -5.15 25.07
C PRO A 163 -7.46 -3.89 25.47
N ILE A 164 -7.37 -3.46 26.74
CA ILE A 164 -8.08 -2.30 27.29
C ILE A 164 -7.28 -1.03 27.04
N THR A 165 -6.02 -1.02 27.49
CA THR A 165 -5.15 0.17 27.37
C THR A 165 -4.49 0.30 26.00
N LYS A 166 -4.58 -0.75 25.18
CA LYS A 166 -3.87 -0.86 23.88
C LYS A 166 -2.37 -0.67 23.99
N ALA A 167 -1.79 -1.05 25.14
CA ALA A 167 -0.35 -1.02 25.32
C ALA A 167 0.33 -1.93 24.27
N PRO A 168 1.39 -1.47 23.59
CA PRO A 168 2.02 -2.24 22.53
C PRO A 168 2.63 -3.54 23.04
N MET A 169 2.62 -4.57 22.19
CA MET A 169 3.30 -5.82 22.47
C MET A 169 4.82 -5.64 22.45
N ASP A 170 5.52 -6.36 23.32
CA ASP A 170 6.97 -6.32 23.37
C ASP A 170 7.65 -6.97 22.15
N ALA A 171 8.89 -6.56 21.89
CA ALA A 171 9.62 -6.97 20.70
C ALA A 171 9.94 -8.48 20.64
N ASP A 172 10.11 -9.14 21.78
CA ASP A 172 10.47 -10.56 21.78
C ASP A 172 9.25 -11.43 21.50
N THR A 173 8.08 -11.05 22.01
CA THR A 173 6.82 -11.66 21.64
C THR A 173 6.53 -11.45 20.14
N MET A 174 6.72 -10.24 19.61
CA MET A 174 6.58 -9.97 18.18
C MET A 174 7.51 -10.84 17.30
N LYS A 175 8.73 -11.12 17.76
CA LYS A 175 9.65 -12.05 17.06
C LYS A 175 9.14 -13.50 17.09
N ARG A 176 8.57 -13.96 18.24
CA ARG A 176 7.96 -15.30 18.29
C ARG A 176 6.79 -15.43 17.34
N ILE A 177 5.91 -14.44 17.32
CA ILE A 177 4.76 -14.39 16.39
C ILE A 177 5.25 -14.48 14.94
N TYR A 178 6.21 -13.63 14.57
CA TYR A 178 6.79 -13.63 13.21
C TYR A 178 7.39 -14.99 12.86
N LYS A 179 8.20 -15.56 13.76
CA LYS A 179 8.87 -16.84 13.51
C LYS A 179 7.87 -17.98 13.30
N ALA A 180 6.86 -18.08 14.17
CA ALA A 180 5.84 -19.11 14.07
C ALA A 180 4.96 -18.96 12.82
N ALA A 181 4.60 -17.71 12.45
CA ALA A 181 3.89 -17.44 11.20
C ALA A 181 4.72 -17.85 9.98
N TYR A 182 6.02 -17.53 9.98
CA TYR A 182 6.93 -17.90 8.90
C TYR A 182 7.10 -19.42 8.78
N GLU A 183 7.30 -20.13 9.89
CA GLU A 183 7.41 -21.60 9.93
C GLU A 183 6.11 -22.28 9.48
N ALA A 184 4.96 -21.64 9.68
CA ALA A 184 3.67 -22.08 9.18
C ALA A 184 3.39 -21.66 7.71
N GLY A 185 4.35 -21.02 7.02
CA GLY A 185 4.29 -20.69 5.60
C GLY A 185 3.83 -19.26 5.28
N ALA A 186 3.62 -18.40 6.27
CA ALA A 186 3.22 -17.01 6.06
C ALA A 186 4.36 -16.03 6.40
N MET A 187 5.04 -15.51 5.37
CA MET A 187 6.01 -14.43 5.55
C MET A 187 5.27 -13.08 5.66
N VAL A 188 5.19 -12.56 6.87
CA VAL A 188 4.58 -11.26 7.17
C VAL A 188 5.64 -10.20 7.47
N ARG A 189 5.31 -8.91 7.34
CA ARG A 189 6.18 -7.82 7.75
C ARG A 189 5.80 -7.34 9.15
N VAL A 190 6.78 -7.31 10.05
CA VAL A 190 6.61 -6.73 11.38
C VAL A 190 7.26 -5.35 11.44
N GLY A 191 6.55 -4.37 11.99
CA GLY A 191 7.05 -3.02 12.25
C GLY A 191 6.50 -2.52 13.58
N GLY A 192 7.37 -2.44 14.61
CA GLY A 192 6.92 -2.22 15.98
C GLY A 192 5.99 -3.34 16.43
N ASN A 193 4.80 -3.00 16.89
CA ASN A 193 3.74 -3.94 17.27
C ASN A 193 2.71 -4.19 16.12
N ASN A 194 3.03 -3.80 14.90
CA ASN A 194 2.15 -4.00 13.74
C ASN A 194 2.66 -5.13 12.84
N ILE A 195 1.74 -5.98 12.43
CA ILE A 195 1.92 -6.97 11.36
C ILE A 195 1.28 -6.41 10.10
N MET A 196 2.05 -6.24 9.04
CA MET A 196 1.59 -5.69 7.77
C MET A 196 1.64 -6.76 6.69
N MET A 197 0.55 -6.93 5.97
CA MET A 197 0.42 -7.90 4.88
C MET A 197 0.06 -7.20 3.58
N SER A 198 0.85 -7.47 2.56
CA SER A 198 0.66 -6.98 1.19
C SER A 198 1.09 -8.07 0.20
N PRO A 199 0.32 -9.15 0.10
CA PRO A 199 0.67 -10.30 -0.72
C PRO A 199 0.68 -9.94 -2.22
N PRO A 200 1.18 -10.83 -3.10
CA PRO A 200 1.14 -10.61 -4.55
C PRO A 200 -0.28 -10.33 -5.04
N LEU A 201 -0.43 -9.42 -6.02
CA LEU A 201 -1.75 -9.04 -6.55
C LEU A 201 -2.47 -10.18 -7.28
N ILE A 202 -1.75 -11.23 -7.64
CA ILE A 202 -2.28 -12.45 -8.29
C ILE A 202 -2.62 -13.56 -7.30
N ILE A 203 -2.54 -13.29 -6.00
CA ILE A 203 -2.80 -14.29 -4.95
C ILE A 203 -4.21 -14.90 -5.10
N SER A 204 -4.30 -16.22 -4.95
CA SER A 204 -5.57 -16.94 -5.00
C SER A 204 -6.29 -16.93 -3.64
N GLU A 205 -7.53 -17.39 -3.66
CA GLU A 205 -8.35 -17.59 -2.45
C GLU A 205 -7.70 -18.54 -1.47
N ASP A 206 -7.29 -19.73 -1.94
CA ASP A 206 -6.63 -20.74 -1.12
C ASP A 206 -5.31 -20.26 -0.51
N GLU A 207 -4.60 -19.37 -1.22
CA GLU A 207 -3.35 -18.79 -0.71
C GLU A 207 -3.62 -17.74 0.37
N ILE A 208 -4.71 -16.97 0.29
CA ILE A 208 -5.13 -16.09 1.38
C ILE A 208 -5.46 -16.91 2.63
N ASP A 209 -6.16 -18.05 2.49
CA ASP A 209 -6.47 -18.93 3.62
C ASP A 209 -5.19 -19.48 4.28
N LYS A 210 -4.16 -19.82 3.48
CA LYS A 210 -2.85 -20.20 4.01
C LYS A 210 -2.16 -19.06 4.76
N VAL A 211 -2.24 -17.84 4.26
CA VAL A 211 -1.69 -16.66 4.95
C VAL A 211 -2.39 -16.45 6.29
N LEU A 212 -3.72 -16.57 6.34
CA LEU A 212 -4.50 -16.45 7.57
C LEU A 212 -4.18 -17.56 8.57
N ALA A 213 -4.07 -18.81 8.11
CA ALA A 213 -3.67 -19.93 8.95
C ALA A 213 -2.25 -19.73 9.54
N GLY A 214 -1.32 -19.25 8.73
CA GLY A 214 0.03 -18.92 9.20
C GLY A 214 0.03 -17.78 10.21
N LEU A 215 -0.75 -16.72 9.99
CA LEU A 215 -0.91 -15.64 10.97
C LEU A 215 -1.50 -16.17 12.28
N GLU A 216 -2.53 -17.02 12.21
CA GLU A 216 -3.11 -17.65 13.40
C GLU A 216 -2.09 -18.47 14.18
N ALA A 217 -1.24 -19.27 13.50
CA ALA A 217 -0.17 -20.01 14.14
C ALA A 217 0.81 -19.07 14.86
N GLY A 218 1.12 -17.92 14.25
CA GLY A 218 1.90 -16.86 14.87
C GLY A 218 1.26 -16.33 16.15
N LEU A 219 -0.03 -15.96 16.11
CA LEU A 219 -0.76 -15.44 17.27
C LEU A 219 -0.84 -16.43 18.43
N ARG A 220 -0.90 -17.73 18.15
CA ARG A 220 -0.88 -18.79 19.18
C ARG A 220 0.46 -18.94 19.87
N ALA A 221 1.56 -18.43 19.31
CA ALA A 221 2.92 -18.50 19.85
C ALA A 221 3.31 -17.25 20.66
N ALA A 222 2.38 -16.33 20.86
CA ALA A 222 2.59 -15.10 21.60
C ALA A 222 2.91 -15.31 23.09
#